data_74319f154bd0e2c32573cf696bf72720
#
_entry.id   74319f154bd0e2c32573cf696bf72720
#
_cell.length_a   1.000
_cell.length_b   1.000
_cell.length_c   1.000
_cell.angle_alpha   90.00
_cell.angle_beta   90.00
_cell.angle_gamma   90.00
#
_symmetry.space_group_name_H-M   'P 1'
#
loop_
_entity.id
_entity.type
_entity.pdbx_description
1 polymer ?
#
loop_
_entity_poly.entity_id
_entity_poly.type
_entity_poly.pdbx_seq_one_letter_code
_entity_poly.pdbx_strand_id
1 'polypeptide(L)'
;MAGVGHRLQLFCDVRPGGTAAALFLARVVERGLEHLVTAGWATAVRSLGAYERPIHRITGEGREAVVAVRDDDLVLLSLLSGWLHVQVAGNDAESVASTLADLKELFPPTDPDASHKINVQFWTYSRHGPIASYREVSVPEWSEVEANYTSSTRAGLETLMRDFRPAHGGQLILWHGEAGSGKTFALRALAWEWRNWCEFKYIVDPDSFFGEHADYLMQVLTQPGYADMPDPRVMHHMAMSGDHPYFSGPPPDKDGDSKAWRLLVLEDTGELLTPDAKSIIGQGLSRFLNVVDGLIGQGLRILVLVTTNEPIKALHPAVARPGRCAANIEFGRLSPDEADEWLEGHGAAESIGKPTLLADLYAAIEGREAGSTVSTSFAD
;
A
#
# COMPACT_ATOMS: atom_id res chain seq x y z
N MET A 1 14.70 -20.32 53.75
CA MET A 1 15.22 -19.57 52.59
C MET A 1 14.05 -19.21 51.71
N ALA A 2 13.63 -17.95 51.73
CA ALA A 2 12.48 -17.46 51.03
C ALA A 2 12.88 -17.15 49.57
N GLY A 3 12.20 -17.79 48.60
CA GLY A 3 12.39 -17.54 47.18
C GLY A 3 11.87 -16.16 46.81
N VAL A 4 12.75 -15.32 46.30
CA VAL A 4 12.42 -14.01 45.73
C VAL A 4 11.77 -14.27 44.36
N GLY A 5 10.46 -14.17 44.31
CA GLY A 5 9.72 -14.18 43.07
C GLY A 5 9.94 -12.84 42.37
N HIS A 6 10.75 -12.85 41.32
CA HIS A 6 10.81 -11.71 40.40
C HIS A 6 9.52 -11.61 39.63
N ARG A 7 8.64 -10.66 39.96
CA ARG A 7 7.56 -10.20 39.10
C ARG A 7 8.19 -9.44 37.95
N LEU A 8 8.26 -10.06 36.79
CA LEU A 8 8.48 -9.35 35.52
C LEU A 8 7.25 -8.51 35.23
N GLN A 9 7.37 -7.21 35.44
CA GLN A 9 6.35 -6.24 35.00
C GLN A 9 6.65 -5.89 33.56
N LEU A 10 6.05 -6.65 32.63
CA LEU A 10 6.09 -6.36 31.19
C LEU A 10 5.21 -5.15 30.92
N PHE A 11 5.82 -4.01 30.69
CA PHE A 11 5.17 -2.91 29.98
C PHE A 11 5.12 -3.29 28.50
N CYS A 12 4.16 -4.11 28.11
CA CYS A 12 3.85 -4.37 26.72
C CYS A 12 2.86 -3.32 26.23
N ASP A 13 3.23 -2.62 25.18
CA ASP A 13 2.25 -2.03 24.26
C ASP A 13 1.37 -3.21 23.82
N VAL A 14 0.10 -3.25 24.28
CA VAL A 14 -0.74 -4.44 24.28
C VAL A 14 -1.29 -4.66 22.87
N ARG A 15 -0.42 -5.01 21.94
CA ARG A 15 -0.81 -5.54 20.63
C ARG A 15 -0.91 -7.07 20.76
N PRO A 16 -2.03 -7.69 20.39
CA PRO A 16 -2.25 -9.14 20.52
C PRO A 16 -1.08 -9.97 19.99
N GLY A 17 -0.50 -9.61 18.84
CA GLY A 17 0.63 -10.30 18.25
C GLY A 17 1.91 -10.25 19.10
N GLY A 18 2.24 -9.12 19.68
CA GLY A 18 3.43 -8.97 20.53
C GLY A 18 3.35 -9.80 21.81
N THR A 19 2.18 -9.81 22.45
CA THR A 19 1.95 -10.62 23.66
C THR A 19 2.03 -12.13 23.36
N ALA A 20 1.43 -12.58 22.24
CA ALA A 20 1.48 -13.97 21.84
C ALA A 20 2.90 -14.42 21.49
N ALA A 21 3.68 -13.58 20.81
CA ALA A 21 5.07 -13.86 20.48
C ALA A 21 5.93 -13.98 21.75
N ALA A 22 5.76 -13.11 22.73
CA ALA A 22 6.47 -13.18 24.00
C ALA A 22 6.15 -14.50 24.75
N LEU A 23 4.88 -14.90 24.80
CA LEU A 23 4.45 -16.15 25.40
C LEU A 23 5.01 -17.38 24.66
N PHE A 24 5.00 -17.35 23.35
CA PHE A 24 5.57 -18.41 22.50
C PHE A 24 7.06 -18.57 22.79
N LEU A 25 7.83 -17.49 22.77
CA LEU A 25 9.28 -17.55 22.97
C LEU A 25 9.66 -17.97 24.39
N ALA A 26 8.93 -17.50 25.40
CA ALA A 26 9.12 -17.98 26.76
C ALA A 26 8.98 -19.52 26.85
N ARG A 27 8.00 -20.08 26.11
CA ARG A 27 7.81 -21.54 26.04
C ARG A 27 8.87 -22.26 25.22
N VAL A 28 9.38 -21.65 24.14
CA VAL A 28 10.50 -22.19 23.36
C VAL A 28 11.72 -22.36 24.25
N VAL A 29 12.06 -21.32 25.03
CA VAL A 29 13.20 -21.34 25.96
C VAL A 29 12.95 -22.32 27.10
N GLU A 30 11.75 -22.30 27.71
CA GLU A 30 11.40 -23.22 28.83
C GLU A 30 11.51 -24.68 28.42
N ARG A 31 11.11 -25.03 27.19
CA ARG A 31 11.13 -26.39 26.67
C ARG A 31 12.45 -26.79 26.00
N GLY A 32 13.37 -25.84 25.82
CA GLY A 32 14.66 -26.08 25.15
C GLY A 32 14.51 -26.52 23.69
N LEU A 33 13.55 -25.93 22.94
CA LEU A 33 13.31 -26.28 21.56
C LEU A 33 14.40 -25.70 20.66
N GLU A 34 15.01 -26.53 19.81
CA GLU A 34 16.20 -26.15 19.05
C GLU A 34 15.92 -25.69 17.61
N HIS A 35 14.81 -26.16 17.03
CA HIS A 35 14.42 -25.81 15.66
C HIS A 35 13.25 -24.81 15.67
N LEU A 36 13.40 -23.70 14.94
CA LEU A 36 12.37 -22.69 14.76
C LEU A 36 12.23 -22.34 13.28
N VAL A 37 11.02 -22.52 12.75
CA VAL A 37 10.67 -22.10 11.38
C VAL A 37 9.60 -21.02 11.44
N THR A 38 9.77 -19.99 10.62
CA THR A 38 8.81 -18.91 10.43
C THR A 38 8.32 -18.90 8.99
N ALA A 39 7.01 -18.79 8.80
CA ALA A 39 6.37 -18.66 7.50
C ALA A 39 5.22 -17.66 7.57
N GLY A 40 4.76 -17.19 6.42
CA GLY A 40 3.57 -16.34 6.33
C GLY A 40 2.97 -16.41 4.93
N TRP A 41 1.65 -16.31 4.86
CA TRP A 41 0.91 -16.31 3.61
C TRP A 41 -0.44 -15.62 3.75
N ALA A 42 -0.97 -15.15 2.61
CA ALA A 42 -2.34 -14.67 2.53
C ALA A 42 -3.33 -15.85 2.65
N THR A 43 -4.42 -15.67 3.38
CA THR A 43 -5.46 -16.69 3.54
C THR A 43 -6.87 -16.06 3.52
N ALA A 44 -7.84 -16.79 3.00
CA ALA A 44 -9.24 -16.41 3.06
C ALA A 44 -9.85 -16.55 4.47
N VAL A 45 -9.14 -17.20 5.38
CA VAL A 45 -9.60 -17.44 6.75
C VAL A 45 -9.71 -16.11 7.50
N ARG A 46 -10.84 -15.90 8.17
CA ARG A 46 -11.15 -14.66 8.91
C ARG A 46 -10.97 -14.79 10.42
N SER A 47 -10.80 -16.00 10.93
CA SER A 47 -10.57 -16.30 12.35
C SER A 47 -9.77 -17.58 12.51
N LEU A 48 -8.93 -17.63 13.54
CA LEU A 48 -8.21 -18.82 13.97
C LEU A 48 -9.09 -19.77 14.81
N GLY A 49 -10.42 -19.58 14.81
CA GLY A 49 -11.38 -20.39 15.54
C GLY A 49 -11.31 -21.89 15.23
N ALA A 50 -10.91 -22.24 14.00
CA ALA A 50 -10.69 -23.61 13.56
C ALA A 50 -9.54 -24.33 14.30
N TYR A 51 -8.63 -23.57 14.94
CA TYR A 51 -7.54 -24.17 15.71
C TYR A 51 -8.04 -24.62 17.09
N GLU A 52 -8.18 -25.91 17.27
CA GLU A 52 -8.67 -26.50 18.51
C GLU A 52 -7.58 -26.56 19.59
N ARG A 53 -7.99 -26.36 20.87
CA ARG A 53 -7.15 -26.47 22.06
C ARG A 53 -5.93 -25.56 22.10
N PRO A 54 -6.09 -24.23 21.94
CA PRO A 54 -4.97 -23.30 22.14
C PRO A 54 -4.53 -23.28 23.61
N ILE A 55 -3.24 -23.10 23.85
CA ILE A 55 -2.72 -22.76 25.18
C ILE A 55 -3.13 -21.34 25.54
N HIS A 56 -2.98 -20.42 24.58
CA HIS A 56 -3.35 -19.03 24.70
C HIS A 56 -4.03 -18.56 23.41
N ARG A 57 -5.14 -17.84 23.54
CA ARG A 57 -5.82 -17.12 22.47
C ARG A 57 -5.91 -15.65 22.85
N ILE A 58 -5.43 -14.78 22.00
CA ILE A 58 -5.38 -13.34 22.21
C ILE A 58 -6.09 -12.69 21.03
N THR A 59 -7.12 -11.90 21.32
CA THR A 59 -7.93 -11.22 20.31
C THR A 59 -7.91 -9.71 20.56
N GLY A 60 -7.90 -8.94 19.49
CA GLY A 60 -8.01 -7.49 19.49
C GLY A 60 -8.59 -7.00 18.17
N GLU A 61 -8.75 -5.72 17.99
CA GLU A 61 -9.37 -5.14 16.80
C GLU A 61 -8.70 -5.64 15.50
N GLY A 62 -9.42 -6.50 14.76
CA GLY A 62 -8.96 -7.07 13.48
C GLY A 62 -7.74 -7.99 13.57
N ARG A 63 -7.36 -8.43 14.78
CA ARG A 63 -6.18 -9.27 15.03
C ARG A 63 -6.53 -10.43 15.93
N GLU A 64 -6.03 -11.61 15.60
CA GLU A 64 -6.14 -12.80 16.42
C GLU A 64 -4.79 -13.51 16.46
N ALA A 65 -4.37 -13.97 17.65
CA ALA A 65 -3.17 -14.77 17.80
C ALA A 65 -3.44 -15.98 18.69
N VAL A 66 -2.83 -17.10 18.36
CA VAL A 66 -2.96 -18.38 19.05
C VAL A 66 -1.57 -18.97 19.31
N VAL A 67 -1.31 -19.34 20.56
CA VAL A 67 -0.18 -20.19 20.93
C VAL A 67 -0.74 -21.57 21.29
N ALA A 68 -0.19 -22.61 20.74
CA ALA A 68 -0.67 -23.97 20.91
C ALA A 68 0.46 -24.99 20.84
N VAL A 69 0.16 -26.24 21.20
CA VAL A 69 1.01 -27.40 20.93
C VAL A 69 0.29 -28.26 19.91
N ARG A 70 1.01 -28.72 18.90
CA ARG A 70 0.55 -29.70 17.93
C ARG A 70 1.60 -30.83 17.87
N ASP A 71 1.16 -32.01 18.19
CA ASP A 71 2.05 -33.16 18.46
C ASP A 71 3.07 -32.77 19.55
N ASP A 72 4.33 -32.62 19.31
CA ASP A 72 5.29 -32.10 20.31
C ASP A 72 5.82 -30.71 19.97
N ASP A 73 5.41 -30.15 18.82
CA ASP A 73 5.83 -28.85 18.36
C ASP A 73 4.99 -27.72 18.99
N LEU A 74 5.64 -26.62 19.29
CA LEU A 74 4.99 -25.39 19.73
C LEU A 74 4.68 -24.52 18.51
N VAL A 75 3.45 -24.02 18.45
CA VAL A 75 2.95 -23.24 17.30
C VAL A 75 2.49 -21.88 17.78
N LEU A 76 2.88 -20.83 17.03
CA LEU A 76 2.29 -19.50 17.09
C LEU A 76 1.63 -19.18 15.75
N LEU A 77 0.35 -18.86 15.79
CA LEU A 77 -0.41 -18.33 14.67
C LEU A 77 -0.79 -16.88 14.97
N SER A 78 -0.62 -15.98 14.01
CA SER A 78 -1.07 -14.59 14.11
C SER A 78 -1.76 -14.19 12.83
N LEU A 79 -3.07 -13.95 12.91
CA LEU A 79 -3.89 -13.53 11.79
C LEU A 79 -4.14 -12.02 11.87
N LEU A 80 -3.82 -11.31 10.79
CA LEU A 80 -4.03 -9.88 10.65
C LEU A 80 -4.47 -9.57 9.22
N SER A 81 -5.67 -9.03 9.06
CA SER A 81 -6.18 -8.57 7.74
C SER A 81 -6.02 -9.60 6.62
N GLY A 82 -6.29 -10.88 6.90
CA GLY A 82 -6.17 -11.96 5.91
C GLY A 82 -4.73 -12.46 5.67
N TRP A 83 -3.75 -11.96 6.42
CA TRP A 83 -2.39 -12.47 6.41
C TRP A 83 -2.13 -13.32 7.65
N LEU A 84 -1.72 -14.57 7.45
CA LEU A 84 -1.38 -15.49 8.52
C LEU A 84 0.13 -15.58 8.68
N HIS A 85 0.62 -15.20 9.86
CA HIS A 85 1.98 -15.49 10.30
C HIS A 85 2.00 -16.75 11.13
N VAL A 86 2.95 -17.63 10.85
CA VAL A 86 3.13 -18.92 11.52
C VAL A 86 4.57 -19.06 12.02
N GLN A 87 4.73 -19.44 13.28
CA GLN A 87 6.00 -19.88 13.82
C GLN A 87 5.81 -21.27 14.41
N VAL A 88 6.70 -22.20 14.08
CA VAL A 88 6.70 -23.56 14.60
C VAL A 88 8.05 -23.84 15.22
N ALA A 89 8.07 -24.30 16.46
CA ALA A 89 9.31 -24.66 17.17
C ALA A 89 9.20 -26.07 17.73
N GLY A 90 10.26 -26.87 17.55
CA GLY A 90 10.34 -28.27 17.98
C GLY A 90 11.77 -28.74 18.17
N ASN A 91 11.93 -29.99 18.58
CA ASN A 91 13.25 -30.62 18.74
C ASN A 91 13.70 -31.41 17.51
N ASP A 92 12.81 -31.62 16.54
CA ASP A 92 13.10 -32.30 15.29
C ASP A 92 12.70 -31.45 14.08
N ALA A 93 13.61 -31.24 13.15
CA ALA A 93 13.40 -30.40 11.98
C ALA A 93 12.34 -30.99 11.03
N GLU A 94 12.23 -32.31 10.92
CA GLU A 94 11.25 -32.99 10.07
C GLU A 94 9.84 -32.85 10.65
N SER A 95 9.69 -32.97 11.97
CA SER A 95 8.45 -32.71 12.70
C SER A 95 7.97 -31.27 12.48
N VAL A 96 8.86 -30.29 12.67
CA VAL A 96 8.55 -28.87 12.45
C VAL A 96 8.09 -28.60 11.02
N ALA A 97 8.74 -29.22 10.02
CA ALA A 97 8.34 -29.10 8.62
C ALA A 97 6.97 -29.74 8.35
N SER A 98 6.69 -30.90 8.92
CA SER A 98 5.40 -31.58 8.83
C SER A 98 4.29 -30.75 9.46
N THR A 99 4.51 -30.23 10.67
CA THR A 99 3.55 -29.34 11.35
C THR A 99 3.25 -28.09 10.53
N LEU A 100 4.26 -27.49 9.87
CA LEU A 100 4.04 -26.35 8.99
C LEU A 100 3.21 -26.72 7.74
N ALA A 101 3.43 -27.90 7.16
CA ALA A 101 2.64 -28.40 6.03
C ALA A 101 1.17 -28.60 6.41
N ASP A 102 0.91 -29.19 7.54
CA ASP A 102 -0.44 -29.38 8.07
C ASP A 102 -1.16 -28.05 8.34
N LEU A 103 -0.42 -27.05 8.82
CA LEU A 103 -0.97 -25.70 9.02
C LEU A 103 -1.34 -25.01 7.71
N LYS A 104 -0.62 -25.30 6.63
CA LYS A 104 -1.00 -24.82 5.28
C LYS A 104 -2.25 -25.50 4.75
N GLU A 105 -2.49 -26.76 5.10
CA GLU A 105 -3.75 -27.44 4.76
C GLU A 105 -4.93 -26.90 5.59
N LEU A 106 -4.71 -26.65 6.88
CA LEU A 106 -5.75 -26.12 7.78
C LEU A 106 -6.11 -24.65 7.47
N PHE A 107 -5.13 -23.87 7.07
CA PHE A 107 -5.25 -22.47 6.70
C PHE A 107 -4.67 -22.27 5.29
N PRO A 108 -5.38 -22.71 4.25
CA PRO A 108 -4.81 -22.72 2.91
C PRO A 108 -4.38 -21.33 2.45
N PRO A 109 -3.20 -21.25 1.83
CA PRO A 109 -2.80 -20.03 1.18
C PRO A 109 -3.79 -19.71 0.05
N THR A 110 -4.19 -18.45 0.00
CA THR A 110 -4.90 -17.92 -1.16
C THR A 110 -3.89 -17.35 -2.12
N ASP A 111 -4.16 -17.50 -3.41
CA ASP A 111 -3.46 -16.73 -4.41
C ASP A 111 -3.75 -15.25 -4.12
N PRO A 112 -2.76 -14.43 -3.74
CA PRO A 112 -2.97 -13.01 -3.50
C PRO A 112 -3.52 -12.31 -4.75
N ASP A 113 -3.24 -12.85 -5.92
CA ASP A 113 -3.71 -12.32 -7.20
C ASP A 113 -5.17 -12.70 -7.49
N ALA A 114 -5.69 -13.80 -6.96
CA ALA A 114 -7.08 -14.23 -7.18
C ALA A 114 -8.13 -13.27 -6.60
N SER A 115 -7.76 -12.40 -5.67
CA SER A 115 -8.69 -11.45 -5.05
C SER A 115 -8.75 -10.09 -5.76
N HIS A 116 -7.87 -9.81 -6.72
CA HIS A 116 -7.69 -8.49 -7.35
C HIS A 116 -7.66 -7.35 -6.33
N LYS A 117 -6.92 -7.57 -5.24
CA LYS A 117 -6.74 -6.60 -4.15
C LYS A 117 -5.27 -6.34 -3.90
N ILE A 118 -4.98 -5.11 -3.56
CA ILE A 118 -3.65 -4.68 -3.13
C ILE A 118 -3.72 -3.99 -1.78
N ASN A 119 -2.62 -4.02 -1.04
CA ASN A 119 -2.47 -3.21 0.17
C ASN A 119 -1.90 -1.84 -0.20
N VAL A 120 -2.65 -0.78 0.12
CA VAL A 120 -2.23 0.60 -0.04
C VAL A 120 -1.99 1.22 1.34
N GLN A 121 -0.87 1.91 1.49
CA GLN A 121 -0.56 2.66 2.69
C GLN A 121 -1.12 4.08 2.59
N PHE A 122 -2.14 4.41 3.39
CA PHE A 122 -2.73 5.74 3.47
C PHE A 122 -2.06 6.55 4.57
N TRP A 123 -1.61 7.75 4.22
CA TRP A 123 -0.95 8.67 5.11
C TRP A 123 -1.81 9.89 5.40
N THR A 124 -1.99 10.18 6.67
CA THR A 124 -2.72 11.35 7.18
C THR A 124 -1.90 12.06 8.24
N TYR A 125 -2.13 13.36 8.41
CA TYR A 125 -1.55 14.12 9.51
C TYR A 125 -2.57 14.37 10.61
N SER A 126 -2.25 13.99 11.83
CA SER A 126 -3.10 14.20 13.00
C SER A 126 -2.44 15.17 13.99
N ARG A 127 -3.18 15.58 15.01
CA ARG A 127 -2.63 16.34 16.14
C ARG A 127 -1.46 15.66 16.89
N HIS A 128 -1.26 14.38 16.65
CA HIS A 128 -0.17 13.59 17.27
C HIS A 128 0.95 13.27 16.26
N GLY A 129 0.92 13.88 15.09
CA GLY A 129 1.87 13.67 14.00
C GLY A 129 1.34 12.79 12.89
N PRO A 130 2.19 12.39 11.95
CA PRO A 130 1.83 11.56 10.80
C PRO A 130 1.39 10.16 11.22
N ILE A 131 0.34 9.67 10.57
CA ILE A 131 -0.22 8.33 10.81
C ILE A 131 -0.31 7.60 9.48
N ALA A 132 0.23 6.39 9.44
CA ALA A 132 0.06 5.45 8.34
C ALA A 132 -1.00 4.39 8.68
N SER A 133 -1.91 4.13 7.76
CA SER A 133 -2.88 3.04 7.85
C SER A 133 -2.89 2.22 6.58
N TYR A 134 -2.94 0.90 6.70
CA TYR A 134 -3.04 -0.01 5.56
C TYR A 134 -4.49 -0.34 5.27
N ARG A 135 -4.86 -0.35 3.99
CA ARG A 135 -6.18 -0.76 3.52
C ARG A 135 -6.05 -1.64 2.30
N GLU A 136 -6.84 -2.68 2.25
CA GLU A 136 -7.05 -3.44 1.02
C GLU A 136 -7.96 -2.66 0.08
N VAL A 137 -7.51 -2.49 -1.14
CA VAL A 137 -8.25 -1.81 -2.22
C VAL A 137 -8.44 -2.81 -3.36
N SER A 138 -9.69 -2.95 -3.81
CA SER A 138 -9.98 -3.73 -5.01
C SER A 138 -9.54 -2.94 -6.24
N VAL A 139 -8.84 -3.61 -7.12
CA VAL A 139 -8.20 -3.01 -8.30
C VAL A 139 -8.50 -3.84 -9.53
N PRO A 140 -8.75 -3.20 -10.68
CA PRO A 140 -8.89 -3.89 -11.95
C PRO A 140 -7.53 -4.22 -12.54
N GLU A 141 -7.47 -5.19 -13.44
CA GLU A 141 -6.35 -5.36 -14.36
C GLU A 141 -6.40 -4.27 -15.45
N TRP A 142 -5.22 -3.98 -16.04
CA TRP A 142 -5.16 -3.00 -17.13
C TRP A 142 -6.06 -3.39 -18.30
N SER A 143 -6.08 -4.66 -18.66
CA SER A 143 -6.93 -5.21 -19.74
C SER A 143 -8.44 -5.00 -19.55
N GLU A 144 -8.91 -4.84 -18.32
CA GLU A 144 -10.31 -4.60 -18.00
C GLU A 144 -10.72 -3.12 -18.18
N VAL A 145 -9.74 -2.22 -18.15
CA VAL A 145 -10.00 -0.76 -18.14
C VAL A 145 -9.38 0.00 -19.29
N GLU A 146 -8.53 -0.63 -20.10
CA GLU A 146 -7.82 0.05 -21.20
C GLU A 146 -8.76 0.70 -22.22
N ALA A 147 -9.93 0.10 -22.45
CA ALA A 147 -10.95 0.65 -23.34
C ALA A 147 -11.57 1.97 -22.85
N ASN A 148 -11.39 2.32 -21.59
CA ASN A 148 -11.90 3.55 -20.98
C ASN A 148 -11.17 4.82 -21.45
N TYR A 149 -10.10 4.68 -22.20
CA TYR A 149 -9.22 5.80 -22.54
C TYR A 149 -9.09 6.01 -24.03
N THR A 150 -8.88 7.28 -24.41
CA THR A 150 -8.55 7.63 -25.80
C THR A 150 -7.31 6.88 -26.26
N SER A 151 -7.16 6.69 -27.55
CA SER A 151 -6.00 5.99 -28.15
C SER A 151 -4.66 6.56 -27.68
N SER A 152 -4.56 7.90 -27.54
CA SER A 152 -3.34 8.56 -27.06
C SER A 152 -3.07 8.33 -25.58
N THR A 153 -4.10 8.45 -24.74
CA THR A 153 -4.02 8.18 -23.29
C THR A 153 -3.67 6.72 -23.03
N ARG A 154 -4.32 5.80 -23.74
CA ARG A 154 -4.10 4.36 -23.67
C ARG A 154 -2.64 4.01 -23.98
N ALA A 155 -2.09 4.52 -25.07
CA ALA A 155 -0.70 4.25 -25.45
C ALA A 155 0.31 4.72 -24.37
N GLY A 156 0.08 5.90 -23.78
CA GLY A 156 0.90 6.41 -22.68
C GLY A 156 0.80 5.55 -21.40
N LEU A 157 -0.43 5.15 -21.06
CA LEU A 157 -0.70 4.30 -19.88
C LEU A 157 -0.13 2.89 -20.09
N GLU A 158 -0.27 2.29 -21.26
CA GLU A 158 0.27 0.96 -21.56
C GLU A 158 1.78 0.93 -21.39
N THR A 159 2.48 1.91 -21.95
CA THR A 159 3.93 2.06 -21.77
C THR A 159 4.29 2.17 -20.29
N LEU A 160 3.54 2.97 -19.52
CA LEU A 160 3.79 3.14 -18.08
C LEU A 160 3.54 1.86 -17.30
N MET A 161 2.48 1.13 -17.60
CA MET A 161 2.09 -0.06 -16.83
C MET A 161 2.99 -1.26 -17.10
N ARG A 162 3.34 -1.50 -18.36
CA ARG A 162 4.06 -2.70 -18.79
C ARG A 162 5.57 -2.53 -18.89
N ASP A 163 5.99 -1.44 -19.53
CA ASP A 163 7.39 -1.28 -19.95
C ASP A 163 8.20 -0.39 -19.02
N PHE A 164 7.53 0.44 -18.23
CA PHE A 164 8.22 1.38 -17.38
C PHE A 164 9.01 0.68 -16.27
N ARG A 165 10.28 1.02 -16.19
CA ARG A 165 11.14 0.71 -15.04
C ARG A 165 11.92 1.97 -14.71
N PRO A 166 11.98 2.34 -13.40
CA PRO A 166 12.71 3.53 -13.00
C PRO A 166 14.19 3.40 -13.38
N ALA A 167 14.70 4.42 -14.06
CA ALA A 167 16.09 4.54 -14.46
C ALA A 167 16.70 5.79 -13.82
N HIS A 168 17.92 6.12 -14.22
CA HIS A 168 18.62 7.34 -13.79
C HIS A 168 18.01 8.58 -14.48
N GLY A 169 16.76 8.94 -14.15
CA GLY A 169 16.00 10.02 -14.77
C GLY A 169 14.94 10.58 -13.86
N GLY A 170 14.02 11.31 -14.42
CA GLY A 170 12.89 11.89 -13.69
C GLY A 170 12.10 10.86 -12.91
N GLN A 171 11.67 11.24 -11.73
CA GLN A 171 10.89 10.38 -10.81
C GLN A 171 9.44 10.84 -10.68
N LEU A 172 9.06 11.89 -11.39
CA LEU A 172 7.71 12.45 -11.38
C LEU A 172 6.87 11.87 -12.52
N ILE A 173 5.72 11.34 -12.19
CA ILE A 173 4.68 10.92 -13.12
C ILE A 173 3.55 11.94 -12.98
N LEU A 174 3.19 12.60 -14.07
CA LEU A 174 2.15 13.63 -14.10
C LEU A 174 0.98 13.15 -14.94
N TRP A 175 -0.20 13.10 -14.33
CA TRP A 175 -1.47 12.82 -14.99
C TRP A 175 -2.38 14.05 -14.90
N HIS A 176 -2.79 14.56 -16.03
CA HIS A 176 -3.63 15.75 -16.08
C HIS A 176 -4.83 15.53 -17.01
N GLY A 177 -5.92 16.23 -16.75
CA GLY A 177 -7.15 16.14 -17.54
C GLY A 177 -8.38 16.43 -16.68
N GLU A 178 -9.50 16.68 -17.32
CA GLU A 178 -10.74 17.06 -16.65
C GLU A 178 -11.19 16.06 -15.58
N ALA A 179 -11.95 16.52 -14.58
CA ALA A 179 -12.61 15.65 -13.62
C ALA A 179 -13.55 14.67 -14.37
N GLY A 180 -13.57 13.41 -13.94
CA GLY A 180 -14.36 12.37 -14.60
C GLY A 180 -13.70 11.71 -15.83
N SER A 181 -12.44 12.03 -16.15
CA SER A 181 -11.69 11.42 -17.26
C SER A 181 -11.09 10.04 -16.93
N GLY A 182 -11.27 9.50 -15.71
CA GLY A 182 -10.84 8.15 -15.33
C GLY A 182 -9.47 8.03 -14.66
N LYS A 183 -8.83 9.13 -14.21
CA LYS A 183 -7.50 9.10 -13.57
C LYS A 183 -7.41 8.13 -12.39
N THR A 184 -8.38 8.13 -11.49
CA THR A 184 -8.41 7.20 -10.34
C THR A 184 -8.61 5.74 -10.75
N PHE A 185 -9.34 5.46 -11.84
CA PHE A 185 -9.43 4.10 -12.40
C PHE A 185 -8.07 3.63 -12.91
N ALA A 186 -7.37 4.46 -13.69
CA ALA A 186 -6.02 4.16 -14.16
C ALA A 186 -5.03 3.96 -13.01
N LEU A 187 -5.15 4.75 -11.93
CA LEU A 187 -4.30 4.61 -10.75
C LEU A 187 -4.46 3.24 -10.08
N ARG A 188 -5.70 2.77 -9.99
CA ARG A 188 -5.98 1.44 -9.41
C ARG A 188 -5.42 0.33 -10.28
N ALA A 189 -5.54 0.43 -11.61
CA ALA A 189 -4.92 -0.52 -12.53
C ALA A 189 -3.39 -0.47 -12.46
N LEU A 190 -2.78 0.75 -12.40
CA LEU A 190 -1.34 0.91 -12.20
C LEU A 190 -0.86 0.21 -10.93
N ALA A 191 -1.64 0.33 -9.86
CA ALA A 191 -1.32 -0.30 -8.59
C ALA A 191 -1.30 -1.83 -8.69
N TRP A 192 -2.17 -2.43 -9.50
CA TRP A 192 -2.17 -3.84 -9.80
C TRP A 192 -0.95 -4.26 -10.63
N GLU A 193 -0.68 -3.56 -11.73
CA GLU A 193 0.43 -3.89 -12.62
C GLU A 193 1.80 -3.77 -11.94
N TRP A 194 1.93 -2.83 -10.98
CA TRP A 194 3.19 -2.58 -10.27
C TRP A 194 3.33 -3.30 -8.94
N ARG A 195 2.32 -4.09 -8.50
CA ARG A 195 2.24 -4.73 -7.16
C ARG A 195 3.46 -5.54 -6.76
N ASN A 196 4.17 -6.13 -7.74
CA ASN A 196 5.31 -7.02 -7.49
C ASN A 196 6.63 -6.29 -7.23
N TRP A 197 6.72 -4.99 -7.55
CA TRP A 197 7.99 -4.26 -7.46
C TRP A 197 7.85 -2.85 -6.86
N CYS A 198 6.65 -2.36 -6.65
CA CYS A 198 6.39 -1.00 -6.17
C CYS A 198 5.30 -0.99 -5.09
N GLU A 199 5.57 -0.34 -3.98
CA GLU A 199 4.61 -0.08 -2.92
C GLU A 199 3.89 1.25 -3.13
N PHE A 200 2.59 1.29 -2.81
CA PHE A 200 1.77 2.48 -2.99
C PHE A 200 1.54 3.18 -1.65
N LYS A 201 1.97 4.44 -1.57
CA LYS A 201 1.76 5.36 -0.46
C LYS A 201 0.85 6.50 -0.89
N TYR A 202 -0.38 6.49 -0.42
CA TYR A 202 -1.39 7.50 -0.76
C TYR A 202 -1.40 8.61 0.27
N ILE A 203 -1.16 9.84 -0.15
CA ILE A 203 -1.18 11.03 0.71
C ILE A 203 -2.61 11.59 0.70
N VAL A 204 -3.30 11.48 1.83
CA VAL A 204 -4.71 11.87 1.96
C VAL A 204 -4.87 13.38 2.08
N ASP A 205 -3.90 14.04 2.71
CA ASP A 205 -3.91 15.49 3.00
C ASP A 205 -2.66 16.19 2.44
N PRO A 206 -2.62 16.43 1.12
CA PRO A 206 -1.46 17.07 0.47
C PRO A 206 -1.12 18.45 1.02
N ASP A 207 -2.12 19.21 1.46
CA ASP A 207 -1.90 20.52 2.10
C ASP A 207 -1.01 20.44 3.33
N SER A 208 -1.28 19.48 4.21
CA SER A 208 -0.45 19.23 5.39
C SER A 208 0.92 18.67 5.01
N PHE A 209 0.98 17.85 3.96
CA PHE A 209 2.21 17.23 3.48
C PHE A 209 3.21 18.24 2.93
N PHE A 210 2.74 19.25 2.18
CA PHE A 210 3.58 20.36 1.66
C PHE A 210 3.64 21.57 2.60
N GLY A 211 2.84 21.60 3.66
CA GLY A 211 2.72 22.70 4.58
C GLY A 211 3.89 22.83 5.57
N GLU A 212 3.59 23.25 6.79
CA GLU A 212 4.59 23.55 7.83
C GLU A 212 5.16 22.29 8.51
N HIS A 213 4.66 21.10 8.18
CA HIS A 213 4.98 19.84 8.84
C HIS A 213 6.14 19.10 8.15
N ALA A 214 7.37 19.57 8.35
CA ALA A 214 8.55 18.94 7.75
C ALA A 214 8.76 17.50 8.22
N ASP A 215 8.30 17.14 9.42
CA ASP A 215 8.29 15.79 9.97
C ASP A 215 7.39 14.84 9.18
N TYR A 216 6.26 15.32 8.68
CA TYR A 216 5.35 14.53 7.85
C TYR A 216 6.04 14.05 6.57
N LEU A 217 6.62 15.00 5.84
CA LEU A 217 7.38 14.69 4.63
C LEU A 217 8.47 13.64 4.91
N MET A 218 9.30 13.91 5.91
CA MET A 218 10.43 13.04 6.23
C MET A 218 9.97 11.66 6.67
N GLN A 219 8.91 11.56 7.46
CA GLN A 219 8.40 10.28 7.92
C GLN A 219 7.83 9.44 6.77
N VAL A 220 7.05 10.05 5.86
CA VAL A 220 6.54 9.35 4.66
C VAL A 220 7.68 8.83 3.80
N LEU A 221 8.74 9.63 3.61
CA LEU A 221 9.88 9.25 2.77
C LEU A 221 10.75 8.16 3.40
N THR A 222 10.95 8.20 4.72
CA THR A 222 11.92 7.34 5.41
C THR A 222 11.30 6.12 6.06
N GLN A 223 9.98 6.13 6.34
CA GLN A 223 9.35 4.97 6.95
C GLN A 223 9.43 3.77 6.01
N PRO A 224 9.98 2.64 6.49
CA PRO A 224 10.05 1.42 5.70
C PRO A 224 8.66 0.98 5.22
N GLY A 225 8.59 0.49 4.02
CA GLY A 225 7.39 -0.17 3.52
C GLY A 225 7.21 -1.56 4.14
N TYR A 226 6.13 -2.24 3.75
CA TYR A 226 5.87 -3.61 4.23
C TYR A 226 6.97 -4.59 3.78
N ALA A 227 7.49 -4.42 2.55
CA ALA A 227 8.57 -5.23 1.99
C ALA A 227 9.93 -4.95 2.64
N ASP A 228 10.12 -3.76 3.21
CA ASP A 228 11.36 -3.37 3.92
C ASP A 228 11.34 -3.76 5.41
N MET A 229 10.23 -4.31 5.92
CA MET A 229 10.19 -4.74 7.31
C MET A 229 11.21 -5.85 7.52
N PRO A 230 12.12 -5.71 8.50
CA PRO A 230 13.07 -6.76 8.82
C PRO A 230 12.34 -8.08 9.07
N ASP A 231 12.96 -9.19 8.68
CA ASP A 231 12.51 -10.52 9.05
C ASP A 231 12.03 -10.49 10.53
N PRO A 232 10.85 -11.02 10.85
CA PRO A 232 10.34 -11.07 12.22
C PRO A 232 11.36 -11.58 13.25
N ARG A 233 12.32 -12.40 12.83
CA ARG A 233 13.45 -12.86 13.66
C ARG A 233 14.41 -11.72 14.04
N VAL A 234 14.66 -10.80 13.09
CA VAL A 234 15.52 -9.63 13.32
C VAL A 234 14.78 -8.61 14.18
N MET A 235 13.50 -8.38 13.91
CA MET A 235 12.64 -7.51 14.73
C MET A 235 12.56 -7.99 16.18
N HIS A 236 12.49 -9.30 16.37
CA HIS A 236 12.46 -9.89 17.71
C HIS A 236 13.80 -9.71 18.43
N HIS A 237 14.93 -9.94 17.75
CA HIS A 237 16.26 -9.74 18.33
C HIS A 237 16.46 -8.27 18.72
N MET A 238 16.06 -7.32 17.88
CA MET A 238 16.12 -5.88 18.18
C MET A 238 15.21 -5.48 19.34
N ALA A 239 14.00 -6.05 19.45
CA ALA A 239 13.10 -5.79 20.56
C ALA A 239 13.65 -6.31 21.90
N MET A 240 14.41 -7.39 21.89
CA MET A 240 15.03 -7.98 23.08
C MET A 240 16.36 -7.30 23.47
N SER A 241 17.12 -6.76 22.51
CA SER A 241 18.36 -6.04 22.76
C SER A 241 18.15 -4.59 23.20
N GLY A 242 16.93 -4.07 23.14
CA GLY A 242 16.64 -2.67 23.47
C GLY A 242 17.05 -1.68 22.36
N ASP A 243 17.54 -2.18 21.23
CA ASP A 243 17.86 -1.37 20.06
C ASP A 243 16.58 -0.96 19.35
N HIS A 244 16.30 0.33 19.31
CA HIS A 244 15.17 0.86 18.56
C HIS A 244 15.42 0.72 17.05
N PRO A 245 14.49 0.12 16.29
CA PRO A 245 14.64 -0.09 14.84
C PRO A 245 14.78 1.21 14.03
N TYR A 246 14.55 2.35 14.66
CA TYR A 246 14.62 3.67 14.01
C TYR A 246 16.04 4.25 13.90
N PHE A 247 17.05 3.65 14.53
CA PHE A 247 18.43 4.19 14.55
C PHE A 247 19.50 3.27 13.97
N SER A 248 19.18 2.02 13.68
CA SER A 248 20.10 1.13 12.98
C SER A 248 19.92 1.35 11.48
N GLY A 249 20.99 1.63 10.76
CA GLY A 249 20.97 1.73 9.31
C GLY A 249 20.30 0.52 8.65
N PRO A 250 20.02 0.57 7.33
CA PRO A 250 19.33 -0.50 6.65
C PRO A 250 20.01 -1.85 6.94
N PRO A 251 19.24 -2.95 7.11
CA PRO A 251 19.82 -4.25 7.32
C PRO A 251 20.78 -4.59 6.18
N PRO A 252 21.87 -5.29 6.46
CA PRO A 252 22.83 -5.65 5.43
C PRO A 252 22.12 -6.45 4.32
N ASP A 253 22.29 -6.00 3.08
CA ASP A 253 21.78 -6.65 1.89
C ASP A 253 22.16 -8.15 1.89
N LYS A 254 21.17 -9.00 2.09
CA LYS A 254 21.22 -10.39 1.66
C LYS A 254 20.63 -10.41 0.27
N ASP A 255 21.46 -10.33 -0.76
CA ASP A 255 21.10 -10.23 -2.16
C ASP A 255 20.65 -8.82 -2.59
N GLY A 256 21.52 -8.12 -3.27
CA GLY A 256 21.51 -6.69 -3.58
C GLY A 256 20.41 -6.14 -4.49
N ASP A 257 19.18 -6.70 -4.51
CA ASP A 257 18.13 -6.28 -5.44
C ASP A 257 16.71 -6.18 -4.86
N SER A 258 16.51 -6.36 -3.56
CA SER A 258 15.17 -6.53 -2.97
C SER A 258 14.51 -5.27 -2.40
N LYS A 259 15.05 -4.06 -2.57
CA LYS A 259 14.37 -2.84 -2.13
C LYS A 259 13.29 -2.47 -3.12
N ALA A 260 12.02 -2.67 -2.75
CA ALA A 260 10.88 -2.23 -3.53
C ALA A 260 10.93 -0.72 -3.79
N TRP A 261 10.50 -0.30 -4.96
CA TRP A 261 10.22 1.09 -5.24
C TRP A 261 8.99 1.54 -4.46
N ARG A 262 8.87 2.83 -4.20
CA ARG A 262 7.73 3.43 -3.51
C ARG A 262 7.12 4.50 -4.38
N LEU A 263 5.83 4.36 -4.68
CA LEU A 263 5.07 5.39 -5.39
C LEU A 263 4.30 6.24 -4.37
N LEU A 264 4.67 7.49 -4.27
CA LEU A 264 3.89 8.49 -3.54
C LEU A 264 2.79 9.00 -4.45
N VAL A 265 1.54 8.81 -4.06
CA VAL A 265 0.36 9.22 -4.83
C VAL A 265 -0.23 10.49 -4.21
N LEU A 266 -0.35 11.51 -5.02
CA LEU A 266 -0.90 12.82 -4.71
C LEU A 266 -2.04 13.07 -5.71
N GLU A 267 -3.28 12.71 -5.31
CA GLU A 267 -4.44 12.93 -6.19
C GLU A 267 -5.04 14.31 -5.99
N ASP A 268 -5.55 14.85 -7.10
CA ASP A 268 -6.30 16.10 -7.18
C ASP A 268 -5.60 17.32 -6.53
N THR A 269 -4.29 17.39 -6.76
CA THR A 269 -3.45 18.44 -6.18
C THR A 269 -3.28 19.66 -7.08
N GLY A 270 -4.19 19.90 -8.04
CA GLY A 270 -4.10 20.96 -9.04
C GLY A 270 -3.86 22.34 -8.44
N GLU A 271 -4.63 22.70 -7.42
CA GLU A 271 -4.51 24.00 -6.75
C GLU A 271 -3.14 24.22 -6.08
N LEU A 272 -2.51 23.15 -5.62
CA LEU A 272 -1.19 23.18 -4.96
C LEU A 272 -0.04 23.30 -5.96
N LEU A 273 -0.31 22.95 -7.22
CA LEU A 273 0.68 22.94 -8.30
C LEU A 273 0.66 24.22 -9.14
N THR A 274 -0.23 25.16 -8.87
CA THR A 274 -0.30 26.44 -9.59
C THR A 274 0.76 27.42 -9.09
N PRO A 275 1.20 28.40 -9.92
CA PRO A 275 2.11 29.46 -9.49
C PRO A 275 1.55 30.32 -8.34
N ASP A 276 0.23 30.44 -8.25
CA ASP A 276 -0.48 31.22 -7.23
C ASP A 276 -0.74 30.43 -5.93
N ALA A 277 -0.31 29.15 -5.85
CA ALA A 277 -0.37 28.37 -4.61
C ALA A 277 0.25 29.18 -3.46
N LYS A 278 -0.40 29.13 -2.29
CA LYS A 278 0.08 29.86 -1.09
C LYS A 278 1.59 29.66 -0.94
N SER A 279 2.32 30.74 -0.66
CA SER A 279 3.79 30.77 -0.70
C SER A 279 4.47 29.66 0.12
N ILE A 280 3.85 29.21 1.22
CA ILE A 280 4.33 28.11 2.08
C ILE A 280 4.23 26.77 1.35
N ILE A 281 3.11 26.49 0.70
CA ILE A 281 2.85 25.26 -0.04
C ILE A 281 3.76 25.16 -1.27
N GLY A 282 3.90 26.25 -2.03
CA GLY A 282 4.80 26.31 -3.19
C GLY A 282 6.28 26.08 -2.82
N GLN A 283 6.71 26.54 -1.63
CA GLN A 283 8.05 26.23 -1.10
C GLN A 283 8.17 24.77 -0.69
N GLY A 284 7.13 24.20 -0.05
CA GLY A 284 7.07 22.79 0.33
C GLY A 284 7.16 21.86 -0.88
N LEU A 285 6.37 22.13 -1.92
CA LEU A 285 6.42 21.40 -3.19
C LEU A 285 7.82 21.48 -3.83
N SER A 286 8.41 22.67 -3.90
CA SER A 286 9.75 22.85 -4.49
C SER A 286 10.82 22.09 -3.70
N ARG A 287 10.76 22.09 -2.37
CA ARG A 287 11.65 21.31 -1.50
C ARG A 287 11.46 19.82 -1.71
N PHE A 288 10.22 19.36 -1.75
CA PHE A 288 9.88 17.95 -1.98
C PHE A 288 10.44 17.46 -3.33
N LEU A 289 10.19 18.18 -4.42
CA LEU A 289 10.71 17.81 -5.73
C LEU A 289 12.24 17.80 -5.76
N ASN A 290 12.90 18.72 -5.04
CA ASN A 290 14.36 18.71 -4.93
C ASN A 290 14.88 17.52 -4.10
N VAL A 291 14.14 17.07 -3.08
CA VAL A 291 14.48 15.88 -2.31
C VAL A 291 14.32 14.63 -3.15
N VAL A 292 13.23 14.53 -3.92
CA VAL A 292 12.94 13.39 -4.79
C VAL A 292 13.95 13.27 -5.93
N ASP A 293 14.29 14.38 -6.60
CA ASP A 293 15.28 14.40 -7.69
C ASP A 293 16.73 14.27 -7.18
N GLY A 294 16.95 14.49 -5.89
CA GLY A 294 18.27 14.48 -5.28
C GLY A 294 18.76 13.09 -4.88
N LEU A 295 19.96 13.06 -4.24
CA LEU A 295 20.54 11.82 -3.72
C LEU A 295 19.63 11.04 -2.77
N ILE A 296 18.78 11.75 -2.02
CA ILE A 296 17.83 11.12 -1.09
C ILE A 296 16.80 10.32 -1.86
N GLY A 297 16.18 10.90 -2.91
CA GLY A 297 15.17 10.23 -3.72
C GLY A 297 15.72 9.01 -4.46
N GLN A 298 16.93 9.11 -4.99
CA GLN A 298 17.61 7.99 -5.62
C GLN A 298 17.92 6.86 -4.62
N GLY A 299 18.44 7.21 -3.44
CA GLY A 299 18.75 6.26 -2.38
C GLY A 299 17.52 5.59 -1.76
N LEU A 300 16.37 6.28 -1.76
CA LEU A 300 15.11 5.78 -1.20
C LEU A 300 14.22 5.10 -2.25
N ARG A 301 14.58 5.08 -3.53
CA ARG A 301 13.79 4.48 -4.63
C ARG A 301 12.35 5.01 -4.65
N ILE A 302 12.20 6.33 -4.73
CA ILE A 302 10.90 7.00 -4.68
C ILE A 302 10.49 7.44 -6.08
N LEU A 303 9.26 7.12 -6.45
CA LEU A 303 8.50 7.71 -7.54
C LEU A 303 7.38 8.58 -6.97
N VAL A 304 6.97 9.59 -7.70
CA VAL A 304 5.85 10.45 -7.33
C VAL A 304 4.86 10.49 -8.47
N LEU A 305 3.62 10.15 -8.20
CA LEU A 305 2.52 10.34 -9.13
C LEU A 305 1.63 11.46 -8.63
N VAL A 306 1.46 12.43 -9.48
CA VAL A 306 0.60 13.58 -9.24
C VAL A 306 -0.55 13.56 -10.24
N THR A 307 -1.78 13.67 -9.75
CA THR A 307 -2.93 13.89 -10.61
C THR A 307 -3.50 15.28 -10.42
N THR A 308 -3.95 15.90 -11.51
CA THR A 308 -4.54 17.23 -11.50
C THR A 308 -5.64 17.36 -12.54
N ASN A 309 -6.61 18.26 -12.26
CA ASN A 309 -7.63 18.65 -13.22
C ASN A 309 -7.19 19.88 -14.03
N GLU A 310 -6.09 20.51 -13.64
CA GLU A 310 -5.56 21.69 -14.30
C GLU A 310 -4.75 21.34 -15.57
N PRO A 311 -4.82 22.17 -16.61
CA PRO A 311 -3.99 21.98 -17.79
C PRO A 311 -2.50 22.20 -17.44
N ILE A 312 -1.62 21.40 -18.06
CA ILE A 312 -0.18 21.44 -17.77
C ILE A 312 0.46 22.83 -17.81
N LYS A 313 -0.08 23.72 -18.65
CA LYS A 313 0.39 25.10 -18.79
C LYS A 313 0.12 25.97 -17.56
N ALA A 314 -0.85 25.57 -16.73
CA ALA A 314 -1.19 26.25 -15.49
C ALA A 314 -0.33 25.80 -14.30
N LEU A 315 0.48 24.76 -14.48
CA LEU A 315 1.28 24.19 -13.40
C LEU A 315 2.56 24.99 -13.14
N HIS A 316 3.03 24.93 -11.90
CA HIS A 316 4.27 25.58 -11.48
C HIS A 316 5.46 25.12 -12.33
N PRO A 317 6.34 26.02 -12.81
CA PRO A 317 7.47 25.66 -13.68
C PRO A 317 8.40 24.59 -13.11
N ALA A 318 8.45 24.44 -11.79
CA ALA A 318 9.24 23.38 -11.15
C ALA A 318 8.75 21.97 -11.50
N VAL A 319 7.46 21.79 -11.75
CA VAL A 319 6.85 20.49 -12.12
C VAL A 319 7.14 20.18 -13.59
N ALA A 320 7.07 21.18 -14.46
CA ALA A 320 7.21 21.04 -15.91
C ALA A 320 8.68 21.05 -16.41
N ARG A 321 9.68 21.04 -15.52
CA ARG A 321 11.10 21.06 -15.92
C ARG A 321 11.47 19.83 -16.73
N PRO A 322 12.15 19.97 -17.89
CA PRO A 322 12.66 18.84 -18.64
C PRO A 322 13.55 17.94 -17.79
N GLY A 323 13.39 16.64 -17.94
CA GLY A 323 14.17 15.63 -17.21
C GLY A 323 13.64 15.26 -15.82
N ARG A 324 12.64 15.97 -15.27
CA ARG A 324 11.95 15.62 -14.02
C ARG A 324 10.85 14.59 -14.20
N CYS A 325 10.06 14.75 -15.28
CA CYS A 325 8.96 13.84 -15.56
C CYS A 325 9.48 12.55 -16.18
N ALA A 326 9.20 11.44 -15.52
CA ALA A 326 9.33 10.10 -16.05
C ALA A 326 8.22 9.80 -17.07
N ALA A 327 7.02 10.29 -16.79
CA ALA A 327 5.87 10.22 -17.70
C ALA A 327 4.96 11.43 -17.52
N ASN A 328 4.35 11.87 -18.61
CA ASN A 328 3.35 12.91 -18.63
C ASN A 328 2.19 12.44 -19.51
N ILE A 329 1.01 12.22 -18.92
CA ILE A 329 -0.14 11.62 -19.60
C ILE A 329 -1.34 12.55 -19.46
N GLU A 330 -1.90 12.93 -20.62
CA GLU A 330 -3.15 13.65 -20.71
C GLU A 330 -4.34 12.69 -20.77
N PHE A 331 -5.32 12.92 -19.91
CA PHE A 331 -6.60 12.20 -19.90
C PHE A 331 -7.63 13.03 -20.65
N GLY A 332 -7.74 12.79 -21.93
CA GLY A 332 -8.64 13.50 -22.82
C GLY A 332 -10.08 12.99 -22.80
N ARG A 333 -10.96 13.73 -23.46
CA ARG A 333 -12.32 13.27 -23.78
C ARG A 333 -12.25 12.25 -24.90
N LEU A 334 -13.05 11.18 -24.81
CA LEU A 334 -13.23 10.25 -25.93
C LEU A 334 -13.86 11.00 -27.10
N SER A 335 -13.35 10.77 -28.30
CA SER A 335 -13.98 11.25 -29.53
C SER A 335 -15.35 10.57 -29.69
N PRO A 336 -16.25 11.10 -30.56
CA PRO A 336 -17.53 10.43 -30.82
C PRO A 336 -17.39 8.98 -31.22
N ASP A 337 -16.42 8.65 -32.06
CA ASP A 337 -16.20 7.27 -32.54
C ASP A 337 -15.70 6.37 -31.39
N GLU A 338 -14.75 6.84 -30.56
CA GLU A 338 -14.27 6.11 -29.37
C GLU A 338 -15.37 5.94 -28.31
N ALA A 339 -16.24 6.94 -28.15
CA ALA A 339 -17.38 6.88 -27.24
C ALA A 339 -18.42 5.86 -27.69
N ASP A 340 -18.71 5.82 -29.00
CA ASP A 340 -19.67 4.87 -29.59
C ASP A 340 -19.11 3.43 -29.50
N GLU A 341 -17.81 3.21 -29.80
CA GLU A 341 -17.14 1.92 -29.61
C GLU A 341 -17.20 1.45 -28.14
N TRP A 342 -16.97 2.37 -27.21
CA TRP A 342 -17.06 2.08 -25.78
C TRP A 342 -18.46 1.67 -25.35
N LEU A 343 -19.50 2.40 -25.82
CA LEU A 343 -20.91 2.09 -25.53
C LEU A 343 -21.33 0.74 -26.11
N GLU A 344 -20.93 0.44 -27.36
CA GLU A 344 -21.18 -0.85 -28.00
C GLU A 344 -20.56 -2.00 -27.19
N GLY A 345 -19.30 -1.82 -26.73
CA GLY A 345 -18.60 -2.76 -25.86
C GLY A 345 -19.31 -3.02 -24.51
N HIS A 346 -20.12 -2.05 -24.05
CA HIS A 346 -20.93 -2.16 -22.84
C HIS A 346 -22.41 -2.51 -23.09
N GLY A 347 -22.76 -2.89 -24.34
CA GLY A 347 -24.11 -3.33 -24.71
C GLY A 347 -25.13 -2.19 -24.85
N ALA A 348 -24.69 -0.93 -24.92
CA ALA A 348 -25.56 0.21 -25.18
C ALA A 348 -25.62 0.49 -26.70
N ALA A 349 -26.84 0.81 -27.20
CA ALA A 349 -27.06 1.10 -28.61
C ALA A 349 -27.12 2.62 -28.91
N GLU A 350 -26.84 3.46 -27.94
CA GLU A 350 -26.90 4.91 -28.10
C GLU A 350 -25.60 5.42 -28.73
N SER A 351 -25.70 6.43 -29.61
CA SER A 351 -24.55 7.12 -30.18
C SER A 351 -24.44 8.54 -29.62
N ILE A 352 -23.23 8.93 -29.24
CA ILE A 352 -22.94 10.25 -28.68
C ILE A 352 -22.14 11.06 -29.68
N GLY A 353 -22.79 11.96 -30.41
CA GLY A 353 -22.20 12.75 -31.52
C GLY A 353 -21.23 13.88 -31.05
N LYS A 354 -20.66 13.82 -29.83
CA LYS A 354 -19.76 14.83 -29.27
C LYS A 354 -18.66 14.20 -28.41
N PRO A 355 -17.49 14.87 -28.27
CA PRO A 355 -16.47 14.41 -27.34
C PRO A 355 -16.98 14.32 -25.90
N THR A 356 -16.78 13.17 -25.23
CA THR A 356 -17.45 12.82 -23.98
C THR A 356 -16.45 12.35 -22.93
N LEU A 357 -16.71 12.67 -21.68
CA LEU A 357 -15.92 12.16 -20.55
C LEU A 357 -16.33 10.74 -20.18
N LEU A 358 -15.41 9.99 -19.64
CA LEU A 358 -15.68 8.62 -19.17
C LEU A 358 -16.83 8.55 -18.16
N ALA A 359 -16.87 9.51 -17.22
CA ALA A 359 -17.94 9.59 -16.23
C ALA A 359 -19.33 9.77 -16.85
N ASP A 360 -19.43 10.55 -17.95
CA ASP A 360 -20.69 10.75 -18.67
C ASP A 360 -21.15 9.46 -19.39
N LEU A 361 -20.20 8.66 -19.88
CA LEU A 361 -20.50 7.36 -20.51
C LEU A 361 -21.05 6.37 -19.48
N TYR A 362 -20.42 6.26 -18.32
CA TYR A 362 -20.94 5.42 -17.23
C TYR A 362 -22.32 5.89 -16.76
N ALA A 363 -22.54 7.21 -16.65
CA ALA A 363 -23.85 7.75 -16.29
C ALA A 363 -24.92 7.40 -17.34
N ALA A 364 -24.59 7.40 -18.63
CA ALA A 364 -25.51 7.04 -19.69
C ALA A 364 -25.95 5.57 -19.59
N ILE A 365 -25.01 4.62 -19.41
CA ILE A 365 -25.36 3.19 -19.27
C ILE A 365 -26.11 2.86 -17.98
N GLU A 366 -25.89 3.63 -16.90
CA GLU A 366 -26.61 3.48 -15.63
C GLU A 366 -27.99 4.15 -15.66
N GLY A 367 -28.38 4.82 -16.74
CA GLY A 367 -29.64 5.56 -16.86
C GLY A 367 -29.71 6.82 -16.01
N ARG A 368 -28.54 7.38 -15.63
CA ARG A 368 -28.43 8.65 -14.89
C ARG A 368 -28.21 9.78 -15.85
N GLU A 369 -28.98 10.87 -15.71
CA GLU A 369 -28.69 12.10 -16.45
C GLU A 369 -27.34 12.68 -16.04
N ALA A 370 -26.46 12.96 -17.00
CA ALA A 370 -25.20 13.62 -16.75
C ALA A 370 -25.44 14.96 -16.04
N GLY A 371 -24.94 15.09 -14.81
CA GLY A 371 -25.01 16.35 -14.04
C GLY A 371 -26.25 16.50 -13.13
N SER A 372 -27.07 15.49 -12.92
CA SER A 372 -28.10 15.56 -11.89
C SER A 372 -27.44 15.44 -10.50
N THR A 373 -27.17 16.57 -9.87
CA THR A 373 -26.88 16.65 -8.44
C THR A 373 -28.08 16.15 -7.68
N VAL A 374 -27.96 15.02 -7.00
CA VAL A 374 -28.95 14.58 -6.01
C VAL A 374 -28.93 15.61 -4.88
N SER A 375 -29.89 16.53 -4.90
CA SER A 375 -30.19 17.41 -3.79
C SER A 375 -30.73 16.55 -2.66
N THR A 376 -29.87 16.11 -1.75
CA THR A 376 -30.31 15.60 -0.44
C THR A 376 -30.77 16.79 0.37
N SER A 377 -32.08 17.13 0.26
CA SER A 377 -32.74 17.93 1.26
C SER A 377 -32.78 17.12 2.56
N PHE A 378 -31.92 17.42 3.50
CA PHE A 378 -32.14 17.08 4.89
C PHE A 378 -33.36 17.91 5.34
N ALA A 379 -34.51 17.29 5.46
CA ALA A 379 -35.66 17.86 6.17
C ALA A 379 -35.36 17.76 7.67
N ASP A 380 -35.68 18.84 8.38
CA ASP A 380 -35.53 19.13 9.80
C ASP A 380 -35.93 17.99 10.78
#